data_89b040e997a9ec0e469d3ad62b4b91ba
#
_entry.id   89b040e997a9ec0e469d3ad62b4b91ba
#
_cell.length_a   1.000
_cell.length_b   1.000
_cell.length_c   1.000
_cell.angle_alpha   90.00
_cell.angle_beta   90.00
_cell.angle_gamma   90.00
#
_symmetry.space_group_name_H-M   'P 1'
#
loop_
_entity.id
_entity.type
_entity.pdbx_description
1 polymer ?
#
loop_
_entity_poly.entity_id
_entity_poly.type
_entity_poly.pdbx_seq_one_letter_code
_entity_poly.pdbx_strand_id
1 'polypeptide(L)'
;MRGLGVDLVSLPELAAQVREPGSAFLSGVLTPREARRVRARAGATSGAQPGSARFDEAVARHAGGLWAAKEAFIKAWSCALFGSPPPIGADEVDWREIEVIHDEWNRPALALHGRIGAACEESLGAPSTWKVLVSISHDGTSAIAQVAIVDVLA
;
A
#
# COMPACT_ATOMS: atom_id res chain seq x y z
N MET A 1 11.11 9.87 15.53
CA MET A 1 10.19 8.90 14.90
C MET A 1 8.85 8.98 15.60
N ARG A 2 7.75 9.18 14.86
CA ARG A 2 6.39 9.33 15.42
C ARG A 2 5.64 8.01 15.46
N GLY A 3 5.76 7.20 14.40
CA GLY A 3 5.06 5.93 14.32
C GLY A 3 5.76 4.92 13.41
N LEU A 4 5.51 3.65 13.69
CA LEU A 4 6.04 2.52 12.92
C LEU A 4 4.90 1.53 12.66
N GLY A 5 4.82 1.04 11.45
CA GLY A 5 3.88 0.01 11.03
C GLY A 5 4.54 -1.03 10.15
N VAL A 6 4.07 -2.24 10.26
CA VAL A 6 4.48 -3.37 9.41
C VAL A 6 3.24 -4.15 9.02
N ASP A 7 3.25 -4.65 7.79
CA ASP A 7 2.23 -5.57 7.30
C ASP A 7 2.84 -6.69 6.48
N LEU A 8 2.22 -7.87 6.55
CA LEU A 8 2.63 -9.10 5.88
C LEU A 8 1.44 -9.69 5.13
N VAL A 9 1.59 -9.88 3.82
CA VAL A 9 0.54 -10.39 2.93
C VAL A 9 0.91 -11.77 2.42
N SER A 10 -0.02 -12.73 2.55
CA SER A 10 0.04 -14.04 1.90
C SER A 10 -0.28 -13.91 0.42
N LEU A 11 0.71 -14.12 -0.45
CA LEU A 11 0.54 -14.02 -1.90
C LEU A 11 -0.39 -15.10 -2.48
N PRO A 12 -0.40 -16.35 -1.99
CA PRO A 12 -1.35 -17.36 -2.45
C PRO A 12 -2.81 -17.00 -2.13
N GLU A 13 -3.08 -16.47 -0.92
CA GLU A 13 -4.43 -16.04 -0.53
C GLU A 13 -4.87 -14.84 -1.37
N LEU A 14 -3.99 -13.87 -1.58
CA LEU A 14 -4.28 -12.73 -2.45
C LEU A 14 -4.52 -13.17 -3.90
N ALA A 15 -3.75 -14.13 -4.42
CA ALA A 15 -3.96 -14.67 -5.77
C ALA A 15 -5.31 -15.39 -5.88
N ALA A 16 -5.76 -16.09 -4.85
CA ALA A 16 -7.08 -16.70 -4.80
C ALA A 16 -8.18 -15.63 -4.84
N GLN A 17 -8.05 -14.57 -4.05
CA GLN A 17 -8.98 -13.44 -4.01
C GLN A 17 -9.04 -12.68 -5.34
N VAL A 18 -7.90 -12.49 -6.01
CA VAL A 18 -7.84 -11.83 -7.33
C VAL A 18 -8.54 -12.65 -8.40
N ARG A 19 -8.48 -13.99 -8.31
CA ARG A 19 -9.13 -14.92 -9.26
C ARG A 19 -10.61 -15.13 -9.00
N GLU A 20 -11.11 -14.73 -7.85
CA GLU A 20 -12.53 -14.89 -7.52
C GLU A 20 -13.40 -14.10 -8.50
N PRO A 21 -14.38 -14.75 -9.17
CA PRO A 21 -15.26 -14.07 -10.11
C PRO A 21 -16.03 -12.94 -9.43
N GLY A 22 -15.97 -11.74 -10.00
CA GLY A 22 -16.61 -10.55 -9.45
C GLY A 22 -15.85 -9.88 -8.30
N SER A 23 -14.63 -10.32 -7.98
CA SER A 23 -13.80 -9.68 -6.97
C SER A 23 -13.58 -8.20 -7.28
N ALA A 24 -13.97 -7.33 -6.34
CA ALA A 24 -13.70 -5.89 -6.39
C ALA A 24 -12.42 -5.50 -5.62
N PHE A 25 -11.66 -6.47 -5.10
CA PHE A 25 -10.53 -6.19 -4.24
C PHE A 25 -9.53 -5.22 -4.89
N LEU A 26 -8.98 -5.57 -6.05
CA LEU A 26 -7.98 -4.74 -6.71
C LEU A 26 -8.49 -3.34 -7.06
N SER A 27 -9.76 -3.22 -7.48
CA SER A 27 -10.36 -1.92 -7.80
C SER A 27 -10.69 -1.09 -6.55
N GLY A 28 -10.89 -1.73 -5.41
CA GLY A 28 -11.10 -1.07 -4.12
C GLY A 28 -9.81 -0.57 -3.47
N VAL A 29 -8.68 -1.21 -3.75
CA VAL A 29 -7.42 -0.90 -3.07
C VAL A 29 -6.39 -0.20 -3.94
N LEU A 30 -6.43 -0.36 -5.26
CA LEU A 30 -5.45 0.23 -6.18
C LEU A 30 -6.02 1.44 -6.92
N THR A 31 -5.22 2.49 -7.03
CA THR A 31 -5.52 3.57 -7.96
C THR A 31 -5.44 3.05 -9.41
N PRO A 32 -6.06 3.74 -10.39
CA PRO A 32 -5.90 3.36 -11.81
C PRO A 32 -4.43 3.33 -12.27
N ARG A 33 -3.57 4.17 -11.69
CA ARG A 33 -2.14 4.22 -11.98
C ARG A 33 -1.42 2.98 -11.43
N GLU A 34 -1.68 2.64 -10.18
CA GLU A 34 -1.14 1.42 -9.56
C GLU A 34 -1.60 0.16 -10.30
N ALA A 35 -2.89 0.06 -10.63
CA ALA A 35 -3.45 -1.09 -11.34
C ALA A 35 -2.81 -1.29 -12.73
N ARG A 36 -2.59 -0.21 -13.49
CA ARG A 36 -1.86 -0.28 -14.77
C ARG A 36 -0.44 -0.77 -14.59
N ARG A 37 0.28 -0.22 -13.59
CA ARG A 37 1.65 -0.62 -13.27
C ARG A 37 1.75 -2.08 -12.86
N VAL A 38 0.87 -2.54 -11.97
CA VAL A 38 0.81 -3.95 -11.53
C VAL A 38 0.64 -4.89 -12.71
N ARG A 39 -0.32 -4.62 -13.60
CA ARG A 39 -0.57 -5.46 -14.78
C ARG A 39 0.60 -5.46 -15.76
N ALA A 40 1.20 -4.29 -16.02
CA ALA A 40 2.38 -4.19 -16.89
C ALA A 40 3.55 -5.00 -16.34
N ARG A 41 3.84 -4.90 -15.04
CA ARG A 41 4.90 -5.69 -14.41
C ARG A 41 4.57 -7.18 -14.35
N ALA A 42 3.33 -7.56 -14.10
CA ALA A 42 2.89 -8.95 -14.12
C ALA A 42 3.12 -9.57 -15.52
N GLY A 43 2.78 -8.87 -16.58
CA GLY A 43 3.06 -9.32 -17.95
C GLY A 43 4.55 -9.48 -18.21
N ALA A 44 5.36 -8.48 -17.83
CA ALA A 44 6.80 -8.51 -18.05
C ALA A 44 7.53 -9.60 -17.26
N THR A 45 7.10 -9.87 -16.00
CA THR A 45 7.76 -10.85 -15.13
C THR A 45 7.28 -12.27 -15.34
N SER A 46 6.00 -12.47 -15.67
CA SER A 46 5.44 -13.81 -15.88
C SER A 46 5.61 -14.33 -17.29
N GLY A 47 5.66 -13.43 -18.28
CA GLY A 47 5.56 -13.79 -19.71
C GLY A 47 4.23 -14.46 -20.07
N ALA A 48 3.23 -14.39 -19.19
CA ALA A 48 1.94 -15.07 -19.34
C ALA A 48 0.84 -14.10 -19.82
N GLN A 49 -0.18 -14.66 -20.45
CA GLN A 49 -1.32 -13.89 -20.94
C GLN A 49 -2.26 -13.53 -19.79
N PRO A 50 -2.89 -12.34 -19.83
CA PRO A 50 -3.95 -11.97 -18.89
C PRO A 50 -5.04 -13.04 -18.80
N GLY A 51 -5.51 -13.33 -17.57
CA GLY A 51 -6.50 -14.36 -17.29
C GLY A 51 -5.94 -15.77 -17.08
N SER A 52 -4.63 -15.97 -17.22
CA SER A 52 -4.01 -17.23 -16.82
C SER A 52 -3.62 -17.21 -15.34
N ALA A 53 -3.62 -18.39 -14.70
CA ALA A 53 -3.24 -18.52 -13.28
C ALA A 53 -1.85 -17.91 -12.98
N ARG A 54 -0.90 -18.11 -13.88
CA ARG A 54 0.46 -17.55 -13.76
C ARG A 54 0.49 -16.03 -13.85
N PHE A 55 -0.38 -15.44 -14.69
CA PHE A 55 -0.51 -13.98 -14.75
C PHE A 55 -1.12 -13.44 -13.45
N ASP A 56 -2.18 -14.10 -12.92
CA ASP A 56 -2.86 -13.69 -11.70
C ASP A 56 -1.95 -13.82 -10.47
N GLU A 57 -1.09 -14.84 -10.41
CA GLU A 57 -0.05 -14.96 -9.39
C GLU A 57 0.96 -13.81 -9.46
N ALA A 58 1.37 -13.41 -10.67
CA ALA A 58 2.24 -12.26 -10.85
C ALA A 58 1.54 -10.94 -10.48
N VAL A 59 0.25 -10.80 -10.79
CA VAL A 59 -0.58 -9.66 -10.33
C VAL A 59 -0.61 -9.63 -8.80
N ALA A 60 -0.92 -10.75 -8.15
CA ALA A 60 -0.96 -10.83 -6.70
C ALA A 60 0.39 -10.49 -6.07
N ARG A 61 1.51 -10.95 -6.66
CA ARG A 61 2.85 -10.61 -6.18
C ARG A 61 3.11 -9.10 -6.20
N HIS A 62 2.80 -8.43 -7.31
CA HIS A 62 3.02 -6.99 -7.42
C HIS A 62 2.00 -6.16 -6.62
N ALA A 63 0.73 -6.57 -6.60
CA ALA A 63 -0.31 -5.91 -5.81
C ALA A 63 -0.10 -6.12 -4.29
N GLY A 64 0.37 -7.29 -3.88
CA GLY A 64 0.57 -7.63 -2.47
C GLY A 64 1.56 -6.71 -1.76
N GLY A 65 2.65 -6.32 -2.43
CA GLY A 65 3.58 -5.33 -1.87
C GLY A 65 2.96 -3.94 -1.71
N LEU A 66 2.12 -3.52 -2.67
CA LEU A 66 1.41 -2.24 -2.57
C LEU A 66 0.35 -2.29 -1.46
N TRP A 67 -0.37 -3.40 -1.36
CA TRP A 67 -1.36 -3.61 -0.31
C TRP A 67 -0.71 -3.60 1.07
N ALA A 68 0.36 -4.37 1.28
CA ALA A 68 1.13 -4.36 2.52
C ALA A 68 1.61 -2.94 2.90
N ALA A 69 2.05 -2.13 1.93
CA ALA A 69 2.49 -0.76 2.20
C ALA A 69 1.36 0.16 2.69
N LYS A 70 0.15 0.01 2.14
CA LYS A 70 -1.03 0.78 2.56
C LYS A 70 -1.48 0.40 3.98
N GLU A 71 -1.55 -0.89 4.28
CA GLU A 71 -1.87 -1.36 5.63
C GLU A 71 -0.79 -0.99 6.65
N ALA A 72 0.49 -1.13 6.28
CA ALA A 72 1.60 -0.70 7.13
C ALA A 72 1.54 0.81 7.43
N PHE A 73 1.09 1.63 6.46
CA PHE A 73 0.90 3.07 6.70
C PHE A 73 -0.21 3.33 7.72
N ILE A 74 -1.37 2.70 7.61
CA ILE A 74 -2.45 2.86 8.60
C ILE A 74 -1.98 2.45 9.99
N LYS A 75 -1.21 1.35 10.10
CA LYS A 75 -0.63 0.90 11.38
C LYS A 75 0.39 1.91 11.94
N ALA A 76 1.24 2.49 11.08
CA ALA A 76 2.19 3.53 11.49
C ALA A 76 1.49 4.80 11.96
N TRP A 77 0.43 5.22 11.27
CA TRP A 77 -0.38 6.37 11.64
C TRP A 77 -1.11 6.13 12.96
N SER A 78 -1.72 4.98 13.13
CA SER A 78 -2.33 4.58 14.41
C SER A 78 -1.32 4.55 15.55
N CYS A 79 -0.11 4.04 15.30
CA CYS A 79 0.98 4.04 16.28
C CYS A 79 1.39 5.47 16.69
N ALA A 80 1.45 6.40 15.72
CA ALA A 80 1.78 7.81 15.99
C ALA A 80 0.74 8.52 16.84
N LEU A 81 -0.51 8.04 16.82
CA LEU A 81 -1.66 8.61 17.54
C LEU A 81 -2.01 7.81 18.81
N PHE A 82 -1.10 6.99 19.32
CA PHE A 82 -1.35 6.18 20.52
C PHE A 82 -1.97 7.01 21.68
N GLY A 83 -3.09 6.55 22.20
CA GLY A 83 -3.85 7.25 23.24
C GLY A 83 -4.90 8.23 22.72
N SER A 84 -5.01 8.43 21.40
CA SER A 84 -6.03 9.26 20.75
C SER A 84 -6.95 8.41 19.87
N PRO A 85 -8.22 8.81 19.67
CA PRO A 85 -9.11 8.10 18.76
C PRO A 85 -8.59 8.18 17.31
N PRO A 86 -8.86 7.16 16.48
CA PRO A 86 -8.48 7.21 15.08
C PRO A 86 -9.27 8.31 14.36
N PRO A 87 -8.63 9.14 13.50
CA PRO A 87 -9.32 10.19 12.75
C PRO A 87 -10.31 9.67 11.69
N ILE A 88 -10.12 8.42 11.26
CA ILE A 88 -10.96 7.72 10.27
C ILE A 88 -11.23 6.32 10.79
N GLY A 89 -12.49 5.87 10.76
CA GLY A 89 -12.86 4.49 11.11
C GLY A 89 -12.22 3.48 10.14
N ALA A 90 -11.94 2.27 10.63
CA ALA A 90 -11.27 1.24 9.83
C ALA A 90 -12.08 0.84 8.57
N ASP A 91 -13.40 0.87 8.65
CA ASP A 91 -14.34 0.58 7.56
C ASP A 91 -14.59 1.78 6.62
N GLU A 92 -14.09 2.96 6.97
CA GLU A 92 -14.22 4.20 6.19
C GLU A 92 -12.96 4.54 5.37
N VAL A 93 -11.91 3.73 5.46
CA VAL A 93 -10.64 3.95 4.75
C VAL A 93 -10.82 3.74 3.24
N ASP A 94 -10.67 4.80 2.44
CA ASP A 94 -10.49 4.64 0.99
C ASP A 94 -9.00 4.36 0.71
N TRP A 95 -8.67 3.10 0.46
CA TRP A 95 -7.31 2.63 0.22
C TRP A 95 -6.65 3.26 -1.01
N ARG A 96 -7.44 3.81 -1.94
CA ARG A 96 -6.92 4.51 -3.13
C ARG A 96 -6.37 5.88 -2.80
N GLU A 97 -6.73 6.44 -1.64
CA GLU A 97 -6.17 7.71 -1.15
C GLU A 97 -4.76 7.56 -0.57
N ILE A 98 -4.29 6.30 -0.38
CA ILE A 98 -2.91 5.97 -0.02
C ILE A 98 -2.24 5.40 -1.27
N GLU A 99 -1.66 6.23 -2.12
CA GLU A 99 -1.05 5.80 -3.38
C GLU A 99 0.43 5.48 -3.20
N VAL A 100 0.86 4.28 -3.66
CA VAL A 100 2.28 3.94 -3.75
C VAL A 100 2.81 4.46 -5.08
N ILE A 101 3.64 5.48 -5.00
CA ILE A 101 4.36 6.03 -6.14
C ILE A 101 5.80 5.52 -6.18
N HIS A 102 6.43 5.63 -7.35
CA HIS A 102 7.83 5.21 -7.53
C HIS A 102 8.60 6.29 -8.29
N ASP A 103 9.85 6.50 -7.91
CA ASP A 103 10.75 7.37 -8.67
C ASP A 103 11.34 6.65 -9.91
N GLU A 104 12.24 7.33 -10.61
CA GLU A 104 12.91 6.80 -11.81
C GLU A 104 13.80 5.57 -11.52
N TRP A 105 14.27 5.40 -10.28
CA TRP A 105 15.03 4.24 -9.82
C TRP A 105 14.16 3.14 -9.19
N ASN A 106 12.83 3.25 -9.33
CA ASN A 106 11.86 2.29 -8.80
C ASN A 106 11.81 2.23 -7.25
N ARG A 107 12.22 3.29 -6.55
CA ARG A 107 12.09 3.38 -5.09
C ARG A 107 10.67 3.79 -4.73
N PRO A 108 10.00 3.08 -3.78
CA PRO A 108 8.64 3.40 -3.39
C PRO A 108 8.58 4.63 -2.48
N ALA A 109 7.50 5.38 -2.60
CA ALA A 109 7.08 6.40 -1.66
C ALA A 109 5.55 6.37 -1.56
N LEU A 110 4.99 6.97 -0.51
CA LEU A 110 3.55 7.12 -0.35
C LEU A 110 3.12 8.55 -0.65
N ALA A 111 2.11 8.70 -1.50
CA ALA A 111 1.37 9.94 -1.71
C ALA A 111 0.00 9.80 -1.06
N LEU A 112 -0.36 10.74 -0.21
CA LEU A 112 -1.63 10.77 0.50
C LEU A 112 -2.58 11.76 -0.16
N HIS A 113 -3.81 11.34 -0.37
CA HIS A 113 -4.82 12.11 -1.09
C HIS A 113 -6.09 12.24 -0.26
N GLY A 114 -7.02 13.07 -0.72
CA GLY A 114 -8.39 13.14 -0.24
C GLY A 114 -8.53 13.28 1.27
N ARG A 115 -9.47 12.51 1.83
CA ARG A 115 -9.79 12.52 3.26
C ARG A 115 -8.62 12.00 4.13
N ILE A 116 -7.88 10.99 3.63
CA ILE A 116 -6.70 10.47 4.33
C ILE A 116 -5.62 11.54 4.46
N GLY A 117 -5.32 12.25 3.36
CA GLY A 117 -4.33 13.33 3.38
C GLY A 117 -4.71 14.44 4.37
N ALA A 118 -5.96 14.92 4.31
CA ALA A 118 -6.47 15.96 5.20
C ALA A 118 -6.43 15.53 6.68
N ALA A 119 -6.86 14.31 6.99
CA ALA A 119 -6.85 13.78 8.35
C ALA A 119 -5.42 13.57 8.90
N CYS A 120 -4.45 13.24 8.03
CA CYS A 120 -3.05 13.19 8.42
C CYS A 120 -2.51 14.59 8.76
N GLU A 121 -2.84 15.61 7.97
CA GLU A 121 -2.42 16.99 8.26
C GLU A 121 -3.03 17.50 9.58
N GLU A 122 -4.30 17.20 9.83
CA GLU A 122 -4.97 17.58 11.08
C GLU A 122 -4.35 16.90 12.30
N SER A 123 -4.05 15.60 12.21
CA SER A 123 -3.59 14.79 13.33
C SER A 123 -2.09 14.80 13.58
N LEU A 124 -1.29 14.97 12.54
CA LEU A 124 0.19 14.95 12.60
C LEU A 124 0.81 16.35 12.46
N GLY A 125 0.03 17.35 12.07
CA GLY A 125 0.49 18.71 11.79
C GLY A 125 0.91 18.91 10.34
N ALA A 126 1.50 20.09 10.05
CA ALA A 126 1.84 20.49 8.68
C ALA A 126 2.72 19.48 7.97
N PRO A 127 2.46 19.16 6.67
CA PRO A 127 3.23 18.17 5.91
C PRO A 127 4.74 18.41 5.83
N SER A 128 5.19 19.66 6.03
CA SER A 128 6.61 20.01 6.10
C SER A 128 7.30 19.54 7.38
N THR A 129 6.56 19.14 8.42
CA THR A 129 7.10 18.74 9.73
C THR A 129 7.32 17.24 9.89
N TRP A 130 6.81 16.43 8.97
CA TRP A 130 6.95 14.99 8.98
C TRP A 130 7.08 14.42 7.57
N LYS A 131 7.56 13.21 7.48
CA LYS A 131 7.61 12.45 6.23
C LYS A 131 7.34 10.98 6.48
N VAL A 132 6.87 10.30 5.44
CA VAL A 132 6.64 8.86 5.42
C VAL A 132 7.80 8.19 4.70
N LEU A 133 8.40 7.20 5.34
CA LEU A 133 9.39 6.30 4.75
C LEU A 133 8.73 4.95 4.58
N VAL A 134 8.93 4.31 3.42
CA VAL A 134 8.37 2.99 3.12
C VAL A 134 9.43 2.08 2.52
N SER A 135 9.41 0.82 2.93
CA SER A 135 10.21 -0.26 2.35
C SER A 135 9.31 -1.45 2.07
N ILE A 136 9.47 -2.07 0.90
CA ILE A 136 8.67 -3.21 0.46
C ILE A 136 9.63 -4.33 0.05
N SER A 137 9.35 -5.55 0.52
CA SER A 137 10.11 -6.74 0.16
C SER A 137 9.18 -7.92 -0.13
N HIS A 138 9.69 -8.89 -0.90
CA HIS A 138 9.00 -10.13 -1.23
C HIS A 138 9.95 -11.30 -1.02
N ASP A 139 9.48 -12.31 -0.31
CA ASP A 139 10.20 -13.57 -0.16
C ASP A 139 9.23 -14.74 -0.21
N GLY A 140 9.56 -15.74 -1.03
CA GLY A 140 8.72 -16.93 -1.23
C GLY A 140 7.27 -16.57 -1.54
N THR A 141 6.39 -16.96 -0.64
CA THR A 141 4.92 -16.77 -0.73
C THR A 141 4.41 -15.52 -0.01
N SER A 142 5.29 -14.62 0.39
CA SER A 142 4.92 -13.45 1.19
C SER A 142 5.40 -12.15 0.58
N ALA A 143 4.63 -11.09 0.80
CA ALA A 143 5.06 -9.71 0.65
C ALA A 143 5.02 -9.02 2.01
N ILE A 144 6.01 -8.20 2.32
CA ILE A 144 6.08 -7.43 3.56
C ILE A 144 6.33 -5.97 3.22
N ALA A 145 5.71 -5.07 3.97
CA ALA A 145 6.05 -3.67 3.95
C ALA A 145 6.26 -3.13 5.35
N GLN A 146 7.19 -2.19 5.46
CA GLN A 146 7.42 -1.42 6.67
C GLN A 146 7.28 0.06 6.36
N VAL A 147 6.56 0.77 7.22
CA VAL A 147 6.35 2.21 7.10
C VAL A 147 6.76 2.89 8.41
N ALA A 148 7.51 3.97 8.30
CA ALA A 148 7.83 4.85 9.42
C ALA A 148 7.36 6.28 9.15
N ILE A 149 6.71 6.90 10.13
CA ILE A 149 6.40 8.32 10.15
C ILE A 149 7.47 8.98 11.02
N VAL A 150 8.23 9.90 10.43
CA VAL A 150 9.37 10.53 11.10
C VAL A 150 9.26 12.04 11.03
N ASP A 151 9.87 12.72 12.03
CA ASP A 151 9.99 14.17 12.02
C ASP A 151 10.96 14.60 10.93
N VAL A 152 10.65 15.71 10.26
CA VAL A 152 11.62 16.44 9.46
C VAL A 152 12.34 17.39 10.42
N LEU A 153 13.63 17.10 10.71
CA LEU A 153 14.45 18.01 11.49
C LEU A 153 14.70 19.28 10.67
N ALA A 154 14.45 20.43 11.29
CA ALA A 154 14.75 21.73 10.70
C ALA A 154 16.27 21.95 10.57
#